data_bbe13c374fd665ca844d5d09ae374a31
#
_entry.id   bbe13c374fd665ca844d5d09ae374a31
#
_cell.length_a   1.000
_cell.length_b   1.000
_cell.length_c   1.000
_cell.angle_alpha   90.00
_cell.angle_beta   90.00
_cell.angle_gamma   90.00
#
_symmetry.space_group_name_H-M   'P 1'
#
loop_
_entity.id
_entity.type
_entity.pdbx_description
1 polymer ?
#
loop_
_entity_poly.entity_id
_entity_poly.type
_entity_poly.pdbx_seq_one_letter_code
_entity_poly.pdbx_strand_id
1 'polypeptide(L)'
;MEYISFRSLQHYLYCPHRWGLMEIDRAWAENFYVVKANALHERAHSGVSYSLRGRKTYTDVDLWNDELGIIGKTDCIEESKDGLCIVEYKPTKPKTELVRHDDAMQLFAQKLCADAIFETDCKVQIYYADVKRRFNVSFDSSFDSELTVILSEMRRYIAR
;
A
#
# COMPACT_ATOMS: atom_id res chain seq x y z
N MET A 1 6.15 10.35 -18.32
CA MET A 1 6.45 9.27 -17.32
C MET A 1 5.19 8.47 -17.08
N GLU A 2 5.29 7.17 -17.18
CA GLU A 2 4.16 6.29 -16.88
C GLU A 2 4.04 6.07 -15.37
N TYR A 3 2.84 6.23 -14.83
CA TYR A 3 2.60 6.04 -13.40
C TYR A 3 2.49 4.56 -13.06
N ILE A 4 3.11 4.19 -11.96
CA ILE A 4 3.06 2.83 -11.42
C ILE A 4 2.14 2.85 -10.21
N SER A 5 1.15 1.95 -10.17
CA SER A 5 0.23 1.87 -9.04
C SER A 5 0.88 1.16 -7.85
N PHE A 6 0.41 1.46 -6.65
CA PHE A 6 0.85 0.76 -5.43
C PHE A 6 0.63 -0.74 -5.55
N ARG A 7 -0.48 -1.13 -6.15
CA ARG A 7 -0.83 -2.54 -6.35
C ARG A 7 0.13 -3.21 -7.32
N SER A 8 0.48 -2.54 -8.41
CA SER A 8 1.44 -3.04 -9.39
C SER A 8 2.82 -3.24 -8.76
N LEU A 9 3.27 -2.27 -7.96
CA LEU A 9 4.53 -2.34 -7.22
C LEU A 9 4.56 -3.57 -6.30
N GLN A 10 3.51 -3.77 -5.52
CA GLN A 10 3.41 -4.90 -4.60
C GLN A 10 3.43 -6.23 -5.36
N HIS A 11 2.72 -6.33 -6.47
CA HIS A 11 2.68 -7.54 -7.30
C HIS A 11 4.04 -7.86 -7.93
N TYR A 12 4.75 -6.84 -8.39
CA TYR A 12 6.10 -7.03 -8.95
C TYR A 12 7.05 -7.63 -7.91
N LEU A 13 7.03 -7.10 -6.70
CA LEU A 13 7.86 -7.58 -5.60
C LEU A 13 7.48 -8.98 -5.13
N TYR A 14 6.18 -9.28 -5.16
CA TYR A 14 5.70 -10.60 -4.77
C TYR A 14 6.14 -11.67 -5.78
N CYS A 15 5.96 -11.40 -7.06
CA CYS A 15 6.36 -12.31 -8.14
C CYS A 15 6.46 -11.54 -9.46
N PRO A 16 7.67 -11.21 -9.93
CA PRO A 16 7.83 -10.47 -11.19
C PRO A 16 7.21 -11.19 -12.40
N HIS A 17 7.24 -12.50 -12.42
CA HIS A 17 6.62 -13.28 -13.48
C HIS A 17 5.10 -13.10 -13.50
N ARG A 18 4.47 -13.21 -12.35
CA ARG A 18 3.03 -12.99 -12.20
C ARG A 18 2.64 -11.55 -12.55
N TRP A 19 3.45 -10.60 -12.10
CA TRP A 19 3.24 -9.20 -12.46
C TRP A 19 3.27 -8.99 -13.97
N GLY A 20 4.23 -9.60 -14.67
CA GLY A 20 4.33 -9.54 -16.12
C GLY A 20 3.07 -10.06 -16.81
N LEU A 21 2.54 -11.19 -16.33
CA LEU A 21 1.30 -11.75 -16.86
C LEU A 21 0.10 -10.84 -16.63
N MET A 22 0.04 -10.17 -15.48
CA MET A 22 -1.07 -9.28 -15.15
C MET A 22 -1.02 -7.96 -15.90
N GLU A 23 0.16 -7.34 -15.96
CA GLU A 23 0.32 -5.99 -16.51
C GLU A 23 0.55 -5.99 -18.02
N ILE A 24 1.27 -6.98 -18.53
CA ILE A 24 1.65 -7.05 -19.94
C ILE A 24 0.65 -7.91 -20.71
N ASP A 25 0.41 -9.12 -20.23
CA ASP A 25 -0.47 -10.09 -20.91
C ASP A 25 -1.90 -10.04 -20.38
N ARG A 26 -2.12 -9.30 -19.30
CA ARG A 26 -3.42 -9.14 -18.64
C ARG A 26 -4.07 -10.47 -18.26
N ALA A 27 -3.28 -11.46 -17.95
CA ALA A 27 -3.75 -12.78 -17.54
C ALA A 27 -3.92 -12.83 -16.04
N TRP A 28 -5.03 -12.29 -15.55
CA TRP A 28 -5.35 -12.27 -14.12
C TRP A 28 -6.33 -13.37 -13.75
N ALA A 29 -5.98 -14.14 -12.73
CA ALA A 29 -6.89 -15.12 -12.14
C ALA A 29 -7.01 -14.86 -10.64
N GLU A 30 -8.22 -14.63 -10.14
CA GLU A 30 -8.47 -14.50 -8.72
C GLU A 30 -8.27 -15.84 -8.02
N ASN A 31 -7.72 -15.81 -6.81
CA ASN A 31 -7.63 -16.98 -5.94
C ASN A 31 -8.27 -16.65 -4.60
N PHE A 32 -8.35 -17.65 -3.73
CA PHE A 32 -9.01 -17.50 -2.43
C PHE A 32 -8.49 -16.31 -1.63
N TYR A 33 -7.18 -16.08 -1.61
CA TYR A 33 -6.59 -15.00 -0.82
C TYR A 33 -6.94 -13.63 -1.39
N VAL A 34 -6.97 -13.50 -2.71
CA VAL A 34 -7.36 -12.25 -3.38
C VAL A 34 -8.82 -11.92 -3.10
N VAL A 35 -9.70 -12.92 -3.21
CA VAL A 35 -11.13 -12.75 -2.94
C VAL A 35 -11.35 -12.34 -1.48
N LYS A 36 -10.65 -12.98 -0.54
CA LYS A 36 -10.72 -12.65 0.88
C LYS A 36 -10.23 -11.22 1.15
N ALA A 37 -9.12 -10.84 0.53
CA ALA A 37 -8.57 -9.49 0.67
C ALA A 37 -9.51 -8.45 0.09
N ASN A 38 -10.11 -8.72 -1.09
CA ASN A 38 -11.08 -7.81 -1.71
C ASN A 38 -12.30 -7.61 -0.81
N ALA A 39 -12.82 -8.66 -0.21
CA ALA A 39 -13.95 -8.57 0.72
C ALA A 39 -13.63 -7.72 1.95
N LEU A 40 -12.38 -7.82 2.46
CA LEU A 40 -11.93 -6.99 3.57
C LEU A 40 -11.79 -5.52 3.13
N HIS A 41 -11.22 -5.28 1.95
CA HIS A 41 -11.06 -3.92 1.40
C HIS A 41 -12.40 -3.26 1.11
N GLU A 42 -13.39 -3.98 0.66
CA GLU A 42 -14.75 -3.44 0.45
C GLU A 42 -15.33 -2.82 1.74
N ARG A 43 -15.03 -3.39 2.88
CA ARG A 43 -15.45 -2.83 4.18
C ARG A 43 -14.68 -1.55 4.51
N ALA A 44 -13.38 -1.53 4.21
CA ALA A 44 -12.53 -0.37 4.46
C ALA A 44 -12.81 0.76 3.45
N HIS A 45 -13.05 0.39 2.19
CA HIS A 45 -13.21 1.32 1.07
C HIS A 45 -14.68 1.73 0.87
N SER A 46 -15.36 2.03 1.96
CA SER A 46 -16.73 2.52 1.87
C SER A 46 -16.83 3.96 1.36
N GLY A 47 -15.70 4.67 1.28
CA GLY A 47 -15.66 6.08 0.93
C GLY A 47 -16.24 6.97 2.02
N VAL A 48 -16.57 6.40 3.18
CA VAL A 48 -17.21 7.12 4.28
C VAL A 48 -16.16 7.67 5.23
N SER A 49 -16.32 8.94 5.56
CA SER A 49 -15.55 9.61 6.58
C SER A 49 -16.34 9.57 7.89
N TYR A 50 -15.72 9.14 8.98
CA TYR A 50 -16.39 9.11 10.28
C TYR A 50 -15.41 9.52 11.39
N SER A 51 -15.97 9.97 12.52
CA SER A 51 -15.20 10.41 13.67
C SER A 51 -15.56 9.57 14.89
N LEU A 52 -14.56 9.02 15.56
CA LEU A 52 -14.74 8.20 16.76
C LEU A 52 -13.57 8.44 17.72
N ARG A 53 -13.88 8.74 18.98
CA ARG A 53 -12.88 8.92 20.05
C ARG A 53 -11.78 9.91 19.71
N GLY A 54 -12.15 11.04 19.11
CA GLY A 54 -11.19 12.09 18.75
C GLY A 54 -10.35 11.76 17.52
N ARG A 55 -10.68 10.72 16.80
CA ARG A 55 -10.05 10.37 15.52
C ARG A 55 -11.05 10.50 14.39
N LYS A 56 -10.59 11.07 13.29
CA LYS A 56 -11.36 11.15 12.07
C LYS A 56 -10.77 10.17 11.07
N THR A 57 -11.60 9.36 10.46
CA THR A 57 -11.16 8.29 9.57
C THR A 57 -11.65 8.54 8.16
N TYR A 58 -10.73 8.46 7.21
CA TYR A 58 -11.00 8.56 5.78
C TYR A 58 -10.66 7.22 5.15
N THR A 59 -11.54 6.71 4.31
CA THR A 59 -11.32 5.44 3.61
C THR A 59 -11.18 5.67 2.12
N ASP A 60 -10.48 4.76 1.45
CA ASP A 60 -10.33 4.78 -0.02
C ASP A 60 -9.74 6.10 -0.51
N VAL A 61 -8.62 6.50 0.09
CA VAL A 61 -8.00 7.80 -0.17
C VAL A 61 -7.04 7.72 -1.34
N ASP A 62 -7.25 8.57 -2.36
CA ASP A 62 -6.35 8.67 -3.50
C ASP A 62 -5.05 9.37 -3.11
N LEU A 63 -3.93 8.76 -3.43
CA LEU A 63 -2.60 9.29 -3.20
C LEU A 63 -1.79 9.23 -4.49
N TRP A 64 -0.88 10.17 -4.66
CA TRP A 64 0.03 10.20 -5.81
C TRP A 64 1.32 10.95 -5.46
N ASN A 65 2.34 10.71 -6.27
CA ASN A 65 3.59 11.47 -6.23
C ASN A 65 4.09 11.62 -7.67
N ASP A 66 4.03 12.84 -8.19
CA ASP A 66 4.40 13.11 -9.59
C ASP A 66 5.90 12.98 -9.83
N GLU A 67 6.71 13.27 -8.83
CA GLU A 67 8.17 13.15 -8.93
C GLU A 67 8.59 11.70 -9.10
N LEU A 68 7.98 10.81 -8.34
CA LEU A 68 8.27 9.37 -8.41
C LEU A 68 7.43 8.65 -9.47
N GLY A 69 6.33 9.26 -9.90
CA GLY A 69 5.41 8.64 -10.86
C GLY A 69 4.68 7.44 -10.27
N ILE A 70 4.21 7.56 -9.03
CA ILE A 70 3.44 6.50 -8.37
C ILE A 70 2.06 7.03 -7.97
N ILE A 71 1.08 6.13 -7.97
CA ILE A 71 -0.31 6.48 -7.72
C ILE A 71 -1.06 5.28 -7.14
N GLY A 72 -2.13 5.55 -6.42
CA GLY A 72 -3.03 4.50 -5.95
C GLY A 72 -3.91 4.97 -4.82
N LYS A 73 -4.58 4.01 -4.19
CA LYS A 73 -5.46 4.27 -3.06
C LYS A 73 -4.87 3.62 -1.81
N THR A 74 -5.00 4.31 -0.68
CA THR A 74 -4.74 3.70 0.61
C THR A 74 -6.07 3.31 1.25
N ASP A 75 -6.07 2.21 2.01
CA ASP A 75 -7.28 1.67 2.63
C ASP A 75 -7.91 2.68 3.59
N CYS A 76 -7.07 3.30 4.41
CA CYS A 76 -7.55 4.17 5.48
C CYS A 76 -6.46 5.15 5.91
N ILE A 77 -6.86 6.39 6.18
CA ILE A 77 -6.03 7.38 6.88
C ILE A 77 -6.82 7.85 8.09
N GLU A 78 -6.19 7.77 9.26
CA GLU A 78 -6.76 8.28 10.50
C GLU A 78 -6.08 9.58 10.88
N GLU A 79 -6.88 10.59 11.18
CA GLU A 79 -6.42 11.88 11.65
C GLU A 79 -6.75 12.03 13.13
N SER A 80 -5.76 12.41 13.92
CA SER A 80 -5.92 12.72 15.34
C SER A 80 -5.02 13.90 15.70
N LYS A 81 -5.06 14.31 16.96
CA LYS A 81 -4.14 15.35 17.45
C LYS A 81 -2.66 14.96 17.33
N ASP A 82 -2.38 13.65 17.22
CA ASP A 82 -1.02 13.13 17.06
C ASP A 82 -0.56 13.10 15.60
N GLY A 83 -1.40 13.52 14.66
CA GLY A 83 -1.10 13.56 13.24
C GLY A 83 -1.88 12.55 12.42
N LEU A 84 -1.31 12.19 11.28
CA LEU A 84 -1.93 11.25 10.33
C LEU A 84 -1.31 9.86 10.47
N CYS A 85 -2.14 8.85 10.34
CA CYS A 85 -1.73 7.45 10.35
C CYS A 85 -2.37 6.71 9.18
N ILE A 86 -1.54 6.13 8.33
CA ILE A 86 -1.99 5.23 7.26
C ILE A 86 -2.23 3.86 7.90
N VAL A 87 -3.40 3.27 7.65
CA VAL A 87 -3.74 1.93 8.14
C VAL A 87 -4.07 1.03 6.97
N GLU A 88 -3.27 0.01 6.77
CA GLU A 88 -3.48 -1.01 5.74
C GLU A 88 -4.16 -2.23 6.33
N TYR A 89 -5.11 -2.81 5.60
CA TYR A 89 -5.84 -4.00 6.03
C TYR A 89 -5.36 -5.22 5.27
N LYS A 90 -4.97 -6.26 6.01
CA LYS A 90 -4.54 -7.54 5.45
C LYS A 90 -5.27 -8.68 6.15
N PRO A 91 -5.61 -9.77 5.43
CA PRO A 91 -6.35 -10.88 6.03
C PRO A 91 -5.53 -11.73 6.99
N THR A 92 -4.23 -11.93 6.71
CA THR A 92 -3.43 -12.93 7.42
C THR A 92 -2.04 -12.40 7.75
N LYS A 93 -1.69 -12.47 9.04
CA LYS A 93 -0.36 -12.08 9.50
C LYS A 93 0.67 -13.15 9.11
N PRO A 94 1.85 -12.74 8.57
CA PRO A 94 2.95 -13.67 8.36
C PRO A 94 3.38 -14.32 9.69
N LYS A 95 3.82 -15.59 9.62
CA LYS A 95 4.19 -16.34 10.83
C LYS A 95 5.54 -15.93 11.41
N THR A 96 6.48 -15.57 10.55
CA THR A 96 7.88 -15.39 10.94
C THR A 96 8.35 -13.94 10.90
N GLU A 97 7.50 -13.01 10.48
CA GLU A 97 7.86 -11.59 10.37
C GLU A 97 6.65 -10.72 10.70
N LEU A 98 6.90 -9.45 11.00
CA LEU A 98 5.83 -8.50 11.30
C LEU A 98 5.04 -8.14 10.04
N VAL A 99 5.74 -7.92 8.94
CA VAL A 99 5.16 -7.53 7.66
C VAL A 99 6.03 -8.10 6.54
N ARG A 100 5.39 -8.59 5.48
CA ARG A 100 6.10 -9.07 4.30
C ARG A 100 6.78 -7.90 3.61
N HIS A 101 7.94 -8.15 3.02
CA HIS A 101 8.72 -7.10 2.37
C HIS A 101 7.96 -6.41 1.23
N ASP A 102 7.22 -7.16 0.42
CA ASP A 102 6.40 -6.60 -0.66
C ASP A 102 5.30 -5.67 -0.13
N ASP A 103 4.65 -6.06 0.97
CA ASP A 103 3.65 -5.22 1.63
C ASP A 103 4.28 -3.99 2.26
N ALA A 104 5.45 -4.15 2.89
CA ALA A 104 6.17 -3.03 3.50
C ALA A 104 6.57 -1.98 2.45
N MET A 105 7.04 -2.42 1.28
CA MET A 105 7.42 -1.51 0.21
C MET A 105 6.21 -0.76 -0.37
N GLN A 106 5.07 -1.44 -0.50
CA GLN A 106 3.82 -0.79 -0.90
C GLN A 106 3.42 0.29 0.11
N LEU A 107 3.51 -0.01 1.40
CA LEU A 107 3.20 0.95 2.46
C LEU A 107 4.17 2.12 2.46
N PHE A 108 5.44 1.86 2.20
CA PHE A 108 6.44 2.91 2.08
C PHE A 108 6.11 3.87 0.94
N ALA A 109 5.71 3.34 -0.21
CA ALA A 109 5.27 4.15 -1.36
C ALA A 109 4.04 5.01 -1.00
N GLN A 110 3.08 4.44 -0.29
CA GLN A 110 1.91 5.18 0.20
C GLN A 110 2.32 6.31 1.14
N LYS A 111 3.24 6.02 2.06
CA LYS A 111 3.74 7.02 3.00
C LYS A 111 4.43 8.18 2.30
N LEU A 112 5.27 7.91 1.32
CA LEU A 112 5.94 8.97 0.55
C LEU A 112 4.93 9.90 -0.13
N CYS A 113 3.87 9.33 -0.70
CA CYS A 113 2.82 10.12 -1.33
C CYS A 113 2.06 10.97 -0.30
N ALA A 114 1.65 10.35 0.81
CA ALA A 114 0.90 11.05 1.86
C ALA A 114 1.73 12.14 2.52
N ASP A 115 2.99 11.87 2.81
CA ASP A 115 3.89 12.85 3.43
C ASP A 115 4.04 14.09 2.54
N ALA A 116 4.16 13.89 1.22
CA ALA A 116 4.28 15.00 0.29
C ALA A 116 2.98 15.78 0.14
N ILE A 117 1.85 15.09 0.01
CA ILE A 117 0.53 15.72 -0.19
C ILE A 117 0.12 16.51 1.06
N PHE A 118 0.27 15.92 2.24
CA PHE A 118 -0.20 16.51 3.50
C PHE A 118 0.88 17.27 4.25
N GLU A 119 2.09 17.33 3.72
CA GLU A 119 3.24 18.05 4.29
C GLU A 119 3.48 17.64 5.76
N THR A 120 3.52 16.34 6.01
CA THR A 120 3.69 15.80 7.36
C THR A 120 4.45 14.46 7.31
N ASP A 121 4.82 13.95 8.47
CA ASP A 121 5.45 12.64 8.63
C ASP A 121 4.38 11.65 9.14
N CYS A 122 3.70 10.99 8.20
CA CYS A 122 2.64 10.07 8.54
C CYS A 122 3.17 8.82 9.23
N LYS A 123 2.47 8.37 10.26
CA LYS A 123 2.67 7.05 10.83
C LYS A 123 2.06 6.01 9.91
N VAL A 124 2.54 4.77 9.99
CA VAL A 124 2.02 3.65 9.20
C VAL A 124 1.75 2.49 10.12
N GLN A 125 0.56 1.92 10.00
CA GLN A 125 0.16 0.71 10.70
C GLN A 125 -0.44 -0.29 9.74
N ILE A 126 -0.31 -1.56 10.08
CA ILE A 126 -0.95 -2.66 9.36
C ILE A 126 -1.88 -3.38 10.32
N TYR A 127 -3.11 -3.65 9.87
CA TYR A 127 -4.10 -4.41 10.63
C TYR A 127 -4.26 -5.79 10.01
N TYR A 128 -4.10 -6.82 10.82
CA TYR A 128 -4.28 -8.20 10.40
C TYR A 128 -5.59 -8.75 10.95
N ALA A 129 -6.50 -9.11 10.05
CA ALA A 129 -7.85 -9.55 10.42
C ALA A 129 -7.86 -10.87 11.22
N ASP A 130 -6.93 -11.78 10.95
CA ASP A 130 -6.85 -13.07 11.63
C ASP A 130 -6.48 -12.95 13.11
N VAL A 131 -5.64 -11.99 13.47
CA VAL A 131 -5.24 -11.75 14.87
C VAL A 131 -5.95 -10.54 15.49
N LYS A 132 -6.71 -9.80 14.68
CA LYS A 132 -7.48 -8.61 15.09
C LYS A 132 -6.62 -7.56 15.81
N ARG A 133 -5.41 -7.32 15.29
CA ARG A 133 -4.45 -6.39 15.89
C ARG A 133 -3.80 -5.51 14.85
N ARG A 134 -3.43 -4.29 15.28
CA ARG A 134 -2.61 -3.36 14.49
C ARG A 134 -1.16 -3.45 14.95
N PHE A 135 -0.27 -3.26 13.99
CA PHE A 135 1.17 -3.22 14.26
C PHE A 135 1.76 -1.98 13.59
N ASN A 136 2.67 -1.31 14.29
CA ASN A 136 3.40 -0.18 13.71
C ASN A 136 4.41 -0.69 12.68
N VAL A 137 4.49 0.00 11.54
CA VAL A 137 5.46 -0.30 10.50
C VAL A 137 6.41 0.88 10.38
N SER A 138 7.70 0.63 10.47
CA SER A 138 8.74 1.63 10.29
C SER A 138 9.65 1.25 9.15
N PHE A 139 10.34 2.25 8.59
CA PHE A 139 11.16 2.07 7.39
C PHE A 139 12.55 2.65 7.65
N ASP A 140 13.57 1.87 7.31
CA ASP A 140 14.95 2.36 7.37
C ASP A 140 15.34 3.03 6.04
N SER A 141 16.56 3.56 5.97
CA SER A 141 17.03 4.30 4.81
C SER A 141 17.17 3.46 3.54
N SER A 142 17.18 2.13 3.66
CA SER A 142 17.31 1.24 2.50
C SER A 142 16.04 1.22 1.63
N PHE A 143 14.90 1.58 2.19
CA PHE A 143 13.63 1.59 1.45
C PHE A 143 13.63 2.60 0.30
N ASP A 144 14.18 3.79 0.51
CA ASP A 144 14.29 4.80 -0.55
C ASP A 144 15.11 4.30 -1.73
N SER A 145 16.27 3.76 -1.46
CA SER A 145 17.17 3.24 -2.50
C SER A 145 16.53 2.08 -3.25
N GLU A 146 15.93 1.17 -2.53
CA GLU A 146 15.28 -0.01 -3.11
C GLU A 146 14.09 0.38 -3.97
N LEU A 147 13.24 1.29 -3.50
CA LEU A 147 12.09 1.75 -4.27
C LEU A 147 12.53 2.38 -5.59
N THR A 148 13.57 3.21 -5.57
CA THR A 148 14.12 3.83 -6.78
C THR A 148 14.55 2.78 -7.80
N VAL A 149 15.28 1.75 -7.35
CA VAL A 149 15.75 0.67 -8.22
C VAL A 149 14.57 -0.11 -8.80
N ILE A 150 13.61 -0.48 -7.97
CA ILE A 150 12.44 -1.25 -8.38
C ILE A 150 11.61 -0.50 -9.42
N LEU A 151 11.31 0.76 -9.19
CA LEU A 151 10.55 1.58 -10.13
C LEU A 151 11.26 1.69 -11.47
N SER A 152 12.58 1.85 -11.45
CA SER A 152 13.41 1.89 -12.65
C SER A 152 13.34 0.56 -13.43
N GLU A 153 13.42 -0.56 -12.73
CA GLU A 153 13.32 -1.89 -13.35
C GLU A 153 11.94 -2.12 -13.97
N MET A 154 10.88 -1.79 -13.25
CA MET A 154 9.52 -1.96 -13.74
C MET A 154 9.29 -1.14 -15.00
N ARG A 155 9.74 0.11 -15.02
CA ARG A 155 9.60 0.99 -16.19
C ARG A 155 10.36 0.46 -17.39
N ARG A 156 11.51 -0.14 -17.17
CA ARG A 156 12.29 -0.77 -18.24
C ARG A 156 11.52 -1.92 -18.88
N TYR A 157 10.84 -2.74 -18.10
CA TYR A 157 10.00 -3.82 -18.61
C TYR A 157 8.76 -3.32 -19.34
N ILE A 158 8.11 -2.30 -18.81
CA ILE A 158 6.91 -1.70 -19.41
C ILE A 158 7.23 -1.08 -20.77
N ALA A 159 8.40 -0.48 -20.91
CA ALA A 159 8.82 0.22 -22.13
C ALA A 159 9.19 -0.70 -23.29
N ARG A 160 9.27 -2.01 -23.11
CA ARG A 160 9.65 -2.97 -24.17
C ARG A 160 8.53 -3.25 -25.15
#